data_0597b376f4cbcaf98d1b3da0a81329c4
#
_entry.id   0597b376f4cbcaf98d1b3da0a81329c4
#
_cell.length_a   1.000
_cell.length_b   1.000
_cell.length_c   1.000
_cell.angle_alpha   90.00
_cell.angle_beta   90.00
_cell.angle_gamma   90.00
#
_symmetry.space_group_name_H-M   'P 1'
#
loop_
_entity.id
_entity.type
_entity.pdbx_description
1 polymer ?
#
loop_
_entity_poly.entity_id
_entity_poly.type
_entity_poly.pdbx_seq_one_letter_code
_entity_poly.pdbx_strand_id
1 'polypeptide(L)'
;MNSGNWIIDNIVNALNVWNDKLQEIWQIVTQSPESFKGGGIWGVVLNINAALKAMGYALLVLFFVVGIVKTCGSFAEVRRPEHAAKLFIRFILAKAVVGYGLDLMMALFRIVQGVISTTMNTAGLTAQTAVAMPEEMTAAIQALTFWQSIPAWAVSLIGSLVIIVLSFVMIMSAYGRFFKLYLYTAIAPIPLSAFAGEPSANIGKSFLKSYAAVCLEGAVIVLGCIVFSVFASSPPSVDASASPVAMVWMYMGELIFNLLVLTGTVKMADRVVREMFGL
;
A
#
# COMPACT_ATOMS: atom_id res chain seq x y z
N MET A 1 7.01 -12.62 -28.36
CA MET A 1 7.57 -12.63 -29.72
C MET A 1 9.08 -12.61 -29.57
N ASN A 2 9.79 -13.63 -30.06
CA ASN A 2 11.25 -13.59 -30.12
C ASN A 2 11.65 -12.72 -31.31
N SER A 3 12.32 -11.60 -31.04
CA SER A 3 12.79 -10.69 -32.09
C SER A 3 13.99 -11.25 -32.87
N GLY A 4 14.55 -12.38 -32.43
CA GLY A 4 15.80 -12.94 -32.95
C GLY A 4 17.05 -12.20 -32.44
N ASN A 5 16.87 -11.17 -31.61
CA ASN A 5 17.96 -10.41 -30.99
C ASN A 5 17.85 -10.49 -29.45
N TRP A 6 18.83 -11.15 -28.83
CA TRP A 6 18.84 -11.40 -27.40
C TRP A 6 18.81 -10.13 -26.51
N ILE A 7 19.36 -9.02 -27.00
CA ILE A 7 19.37 -7.74 -26.31
C ILE A 7 17.94 -7.21 -26.22
N ILE A 8 17.24 -7.18 -27.33
CA ILE A 8 15.84 -6.76 -27.42
C ILE A 8 14.95 -7.66 -26.55
N ASP A 9 15.11 -8.98 -26.69
CA ASP A 9 14.32 -9.94 -25.93
C ASP A 9 14.51 -9.79 -24.41
N ASN A 10 15.73 -9.54 -23.91
CA ASN A 10 15.99 -9.29 -22.51
C ASN A 10 15.25 -8.05 -22.00
N ILE A 11 15.34 -6.94 -22.71
CA ILE A 11 14.72 -5.68 -22.32
C ILE A 11 13.18 -5.80 -22.38
N VAL A 12 12.65 -6.32 -23.48
CA VAL A 12 11.19 -6.49 -23.67
C VAL A 12 10.60 -7.42 -22.62
N ASN A 13 11.26 -8.55 -22.32
CA ASN A 13 10.80 -9.46 -21.27
C ASN A 13 10.79 -8.80 -19.89
N ALA A 14 11.81 -8.02 -19.55
CA ALA A 14 11.87 -7.30 -18.29
C ALA A 14 10.76 -6.23 -18.19
N LEU A 15 10.51 -5.48 -19.27
CA LEU A 15 9.43 -4.50 -19.34
C LEU A 15 8.04 -5.16 -19.26
N ASN A 16 7.86 -6.33 -19.87
CA ASN A 16 6.62 -7.08 -19.73
C ASN A 16 6.38 -7.50 -18.28
N VAL A 17 7.40 -8.05 -17.59
CA VAL A 17 7.30 -8.38 -16.16
C VAL A 17 6.96 -7.14 -15.32
N TRP A 18 7.57 -5.98 -15.63
CA TRP A 18 7.25 -4.72 -14.97
C TRP A 18 5.79 -4.31 -15.19
N ASN A 19 5.33 -4.30 -16.44
CA ASN A 19 3.96 -3.92 -16.79
C ASN A 19 2.93 -4.86 -16.16
N ASP A 20 3.19 -6.17 -16.16
CA ASP A 20 2.34 -7.16 -15.50
C ASP A 20 2.24 -6.90 -13.99
N LYS A 21 3.36 -6.59 -13.32
CA LYS A 21 3.36 -6.25 -11.89
C LYS A 21 2.69 -4.93 -11.60
N LEU A 22 2.82 -3.94 -12.47
CA LEU A 22 2.10 -2.67 -12.36
C LEU A 22 0.58 -2.89 -12.49
N GLN A 23 0.14 -3.69 -13.45
CA GLN A 23 -1.26 -4.06 -13.61
C GLN A 23 -1.78 -4.84 -12.38
N GLU A 24 -0.99 -5.75 -11.84
CA GLU A 24 -1.33 -6.48 -10.61
C GLU A 24 -1.51 -5.54 -9.41
N ILE A 25 -0.67 -4.49 -9.29
CA ILE A 25 -0.83 -3.46 -8.24
C ILE A 25 -2.17 -2.75 -8.37
N TRP A 26 -2.56 -2.35 -9.58
CA TRP A 26 -3.85 -1.71 -9.82
C TRP A 26 -5.02 -2.59 -9.39
N GLN A 27 -4.98 -3.88 -9.72
CA GLN A 27 -6.00 -4.85 -9.29
C GLN A 27 -6.04 -5.00 -7.77
N ILE A 28 -4.87 -5.14 -7.13
CA ILE A 28 -4.76 -5.31 -5.68
C ILE A 28 -5.27 -4.08 -4.94
N VAL A 29 -4.87 -2.87 -5.34
CA VAL A 29 -5.24 -1.63 -4.63
C VAL A 29 -6.75 -1.37 -4.69
N THR A 30 -7.42 -1.79 -5.77
CA THR A 30 -8.88 -1.67 -5.95
C THR A 30 -9.67 -2.82 -5.32
N GLN A 31 -9.03 -3.92 -4.95
CA GLN A 31 -9.70 -5.10 -4.41
C GLN A 31 -10.04 -4.92 -2.93
N SER A 32 -11.21 -5.47 -2.49
CA SER A 32 -11.54 -5.48 -1.07
C SER A 32 -10.77 -6.59 -0.32
N PRO A 33 -10.45 -6.39 0.98
CA PRO A 33 -9.82 -7.44 1.80
C PRO A 33 -10.64 -8.72 1.87
N GLU A 34 -11.97 -8.62 1.76
CA GLU A 34 -12.90 -9.74 1.81
C GLU A 34 -12.72 -10.69 0.63
N SER A 35 -12.43 -10.16 -0.56
CA SER A 35 -12.33 -10.92 -1.82
C SER A 35 -10.89 -11.24 -2.23
N PHE A 36 -9.90 -10.71 -1.52
CA PHE A 36 -8.49 -10.90 -1.86
C PHE A 36 -8.11 -12.38 -1.83
N LYS A 37 -7.51 -12.85 -2.92
CA LYS A 37 -7.14 -14.28 -3.12
C LYS A 37 -8.25 -15.27 -2.77
N GLY A 38 -9.49 -14.97 -3.19
CA GLY A 38 -10.63 -15.85 -3.00
C GLY A 38 -11.21 -15.87 -1.59
N GLY A 39 -10.83 -14.92 -0.71
CA GLY A 39 -11.45 -14.74 0.61
C GLY A 39 -11.00 -15.73 1.69
N GLY A 40 -10.17 -16.72 1.39
CA GLY A 40 -9.72 -17.71 2.36
C GLY A 40 -9.00 -17.10 3.56
N ILE A 41 -8.14 -16.11 3.33
CA ILE A 41 -7.41 -15.38 4.38
C ILE A 41 -8.40 -14.60 5.24
N TRP A 42 -9.43 -14.00 4.64
CA TRP A 42 -10.45 -13.24 5.35
C TRP A 42 -11.22 -14.09 6.37
N GLY A 43 -11.58 -15.32 6.00
CA GLY A 43 -12.21 -16.29 6.94
C GLY A 43 -11.36 -16.56 8.18
N VAL A 44 -10.03 -16.68 8.02
CA VAL A 44 -9.11 -16.85 9.15
C VAL A 44 -9.08 -15.59 10.02
N VAL A 45 -9.03 -14.40 9.42
CA VAL A 45 -9.06 -13.11 10.14
C VAL A 45 -10.33 -12.96 10.96
N LEU A 46 -11.50 -13.31 10.38
CA LEU A 46 -12.78 -13.29 11.08
C LEU A 46 -12.81 -14.21 12.31
N ASN A 47 -12.29 -15.43 12.17
CA ASN A 47 -12.22 -16.40 13.27
C ASN A 47 -11.32 -15.90 14.40
N ILE A 48 -10.16 -15.34 14.08
CA ILE A 48 -9.23 -14.75 15.07
C ILE A 48 -9.89 -13.55 15.75
N ASN A 49 -10.50 -12.63 14.99
CA ASN A 49 -11.20 -11.49 15.54
C ASN A 49 -12.32 -11.90 16.52
N ALA A 50 -13.13 -12.92 16.14
CA ALA A 50 -14.19 -13.45 17.00
C ALA A 50 -13.63 -14.04 18.31
N ALA A 51 -12.54 -14.79 18.24
CA ALA A 51 -11.88 -15.32 19.44
C ALA A 51 -11.35 -14.20 20.34
N LEU A 52 -10.75 -13.16 19.76
CA LEU A 52 -10.21 -12.02 20.50
C LEU A 52 -11.28 -11.08 21.05
N LYS A 53 -12.53 -11.12 20.58
CA LYS A 53 -13.65 -10.33 21.13
C LYS A 53 -13.89 -10.64 22.61
N ALA A 54 -13.79 -11.90 23.04
CA ALA A 54 -13.94 -12.26 24.44
C ALA A 54 -12.87 -11.60 25.31
N MET A 55 -11.61 -11.61 24.86
CA MET A 55 -10.51 -10.91 25.52
C MET A 55 -10.71 -9.38 25.50
N GLY A 56 -11.18 -8.84 24.39
CA GLY A 56 -11.53 -7.43 24.25
C GLY A 56 -12.58 -7.00 25.28
N TYR A 57 -13.62 -7.76 25.52
CA TYR A 57 -14.62 -7.48 26.55
C TYR A 57 -14.06 -7.58 27.99
N ALA A 58 -13.19 -8.55 28.27
CA ALA A 58 -12.51 -8.62 29.56
C ALA A 58 -11.62 -7.39 29.82
N LEU A 59 -10.82 -6.99 28.81
CA LEU A 59 -10.00 -5.79 28.87
C LEU A 59 -10.85 -4.50 28.97
N LEU A 60 -12.01 -4.46 28.32
CA LEU A 60 -12.94 -3.34 28.40
C LEU A 60 -13.37 -3.09 29.85
N VAL A 61 -13.74 -4.14 30.59
CA VAL A 61 -14.09 -4.04 32.01
C VAL A 61 -12.89 -3.56 32.81
N LEU A 62 -11.71 -4.09 32.56
CA LEU A 62 -10.49 -3.70 33.26
C LEU A 62 -10.16 -2.22 33.00
N PHE A 63 -10.16 -1.76 31.76
CA PHE A 63 -9.91 -0.35 31.43
C PHE A 63 -10.99 0.58 31.99
N PHE A 64 -12.22 0.13 32.07
CA PHE A 64 -13.30 0.88 32.69
C PHE A 64 -13.05 1.07 34.18
N VAL A 65 -12.72 0.00 34.93
CA VAL A 65 -12.40 0.05 36.36
C VAL A 65 -11.19 0.95 36.62
N VAL A 66 -10.10 0.76 35.87
CA VAL A 66 -8.92 1.63 35.97
C VAL A 66 -9.25 3.08 35.63
N GLY A 67 -10.13 3.30 34.67
CA GLY A 67 -10.64 4.61 34.30
C GLY A 67 -11.37 5.28 35.45
N ILE A 68 -12.28 4.58 36.13
CA ILE A 68 -12.98 5.09 37.34
C ILE A 68 -11.99 5.47 38.43
N VAL A 69 -11.08 4.57 38.79
CA VAL A 69 -10.10 4.78 39.86
C VAL A 69 -9.20 5.97 39.58
N LYS A 70 -8.80 6.20 38.34
CA LYS A 70 -7.92 7.32 37.99
C LYS A 70 -8.64 8.66 37.81
N THR A 71 -9.90 8.62 37.38
CA THR A 71 -10.67 9.84 37.07
C THR A 71 -11.41 10.36 38.30
N CYS A 72 -11.86 9.45 39.18
CA CYS A 72 -12.54 9.80 40.42
C CYS A 72 -11.53 9.73 41.56
N GLY A 73 -10.94 10.86 41.95
CA GLY A 73 -10.00 10.96 43.08
C GLY A 73 -10.59 10.57 44.44
N SER A 74 -11.93 10.55 44.55
CA SER A 74 -12.63 10.02 45.71
C SER A 74 -13.94 9.32 45.30
N PHE A 75 -14.36 8.32 46.09
CA PHE A 75 -15.67 7.68 45.94
C PHE A 75 -16.86 8.65 46.04
N ALA A 76 -16.68 9.82 46.62
CA ALA A 76 -17.70 10.87 46.72
C ALA A 76 -18.04 11.48 45.34
N GLU A 77 -17.10 11.54 44.41
CA GLU A 77 -17.34 12.04 43.06
C GLU A 77 -18.15 11.06 42.21
N VAL A 78 -17.98 9.72 42.39
CA VAL A 78 -18.78 8.70 41.70
C VAL A 78 -20.26 8.77 42.10
N ARG A 79 -20.57 9.27 43.31
CA ARG A 79 -21.97 9.42 43.78
C ARG A 79 -22.72 10.56 43.10
N ARG A 80 -22.05 11.46 42.38
CA ARG A 80 -22.75 12.49 41.59
C ARG A 80 -23.40 11.85 40.37
N PRO A 81 -24.73 11.94 40.22
CA PRO A 81 -25.46 11.23 39.16
C PRO A 81 -24.99 11.60 37.75
N GLU A 82 -24.51 12.83 37.56
CA GLU A 82 -23.98 13.31 36.29
C GLU A 82 -22.68 12.60 35.87
N HIS A 83 -21.75 12.39 36.81
CA HIS A 83 -20.50 11.68 36.56
C HIS A 83 -20.74 10.18 36.33
N ALA A 84 -21.62 9.58 37.13
CA ALA A 84 -21.99 8.16 36.93
C ALA A 84 -22.65 7.93 35.57
N ALA A 85 -23.55 8.80 35.14
CA ALA A 85 -24.19 8.71 33.82
C ALA A 85 -23.16 8.84 32.69
N LYS A 86 -22.22 9.78 32.79
CA LYS A 86 -21.15 9.97 31.78
C LYS A 86 -20.25 8.74 31.67
N LEU A 87 -19.86 8.14 32.78
CA LEU A 87 -19.06 6.92 32.82
C LEU A 87 -19.82 5.73 32.21
N PHE A 88 -21.11 5.61 32.52
CA PHE A 88 -21.95 4.55 32.02
C PHE A 88 -22.17 4.65 30.50
N ILE A 89 -22.45 5.83 29.98
CA ILE A 89 -22.56 6.10 28.54
C ILE A 89 -21.24 5.73 27.84
N ARG A 90 -20.11 6.11 28.40
CA ARG A 90 -18.79 5.78 27.86
C ARG A 90 -18.57 4.26 27.78
N PHE A 91 -18.97 3.52 28.83
CA PHE A 91 -18.89 2.06 28.86
C PHE A 91 -19.74 1.41 27.76
N ILE A 92 -20.99 1.89 27.59
CA ILE A 92 -21.90 1.39 26.56
C ILE A 92 -21.32 1.67 25.17
N LEU A 93 -20.81 2.88 24.92
CA LEU A 93 -20.20 3.23 23.64
C LEU A 93 -18.96 2.39 23.36
N ALA A 94 -18.09 2.19 24.36
CA ALA A 94 -16.90 1.35 24.21
C ALA A 94 -17.27 -0.12 23.94
N LYS A 95 -18.32 -0.65 24.62
CA LYS A 95 -18.86 -2.00 24.34
C LYS A 95 -19.37 -2.11 22.91
N ALA A 96 -20.08 -1.10 22.43
CA ALA A 96 -20.56 -1.06 21.05
C ALA A 96 -19.38 -1.02 20.05
N VAL A 97 -18.37 -0.19 20.31
CA VAL A 97 -17.16 -0.12 19.47
C VAL A 97 -16.42 -1.45 19.41
N VAL A 98 -16.30 -2.19 20.50
CA VAL A 98 -15.68 -3.54 20.48
C VAL A 98 -16.59 -4.54 19.74
N GLY A 99 -17.91 -4.45 19.95
CA GLY A 99 -18.88 -5.35 19.30
C GLY A 99 -18.93 -5.19 17.78
N TYR A 100 -19.01 -3.94 17.32
CA TYR A 100 -19.10 -3.55 15.90
C TYR A 100 -17.74 -3.12 15.32
N GLY A 101 -16.63 -3.44 15.99
CA GLY A 101 -15.30 -2.99 15.59
C GLY A 101 -14.93 -3.43 14.19
N LEU A 102 -15.31 -4.64 13.79
CA LEU A 102 -15.10 -5.15 12.43
C LEU A 102 -15.83 -4.29 11.38
N ASP A 103 -17.12 -4.01 11.63
CA ASP A 103 -17.95 -3.20 10.72
C ASP A 103 -17.41 -1.78 10.60
N LEU A 104 -16.94 -1.21 11.72
CA LEU A 104 -16.29 0.11 11.74
C LEU A 104 -15.03 0.13 10.88
N MET A 105 -14.17 -0.89 11.00
CA MET A 105 -12.95 -1.01 10.22
C MET A 105 -13.26 -1.18 8.74
N MET A 106 -14.24 -2.01 8.39
CA MET A 106 -14.68 -2.18 7.00
C MET A 106 -15.33 -0.91 6.43
N ALA A 107 -16.07 -0.15 7.23
CA ALA A 107 -16.61 1.15 6.82
C ALA A 107 -15.49 2.15 6.50
N LEU A 108 -14.45 2.24 7.32
CA LEU A 108 -13.27 3.07 7.04
C LEU A 108 -12.59 2.64 5.74
N PHE A 109 -12.41 1.34 5.55
CA PHE A 109 -11.84 0.83 4.30
C PHE A 109 -12.67 1.22 3.08
N ARG A 110 -14.01 1.07 3.13
CA ARG A 110 -14.91 1.43 2.01
C ARG A 110 -14.87 2.93 1.69
N ILE A 111 -14.77 3.79 2.70
CA ILE A 111 -14.60 5.24 2.48
C ILE A 111 -13.33 5.51 1.67
N VAL A 112 -12.20 4.92 2.07
CA VAL A 112 -10.94 5.09 1.35
C VAL A 112 -10.98 4.48 -0.05
N GLN A 113 -11.67 3.35 -0.21
CA GLN A 113 -11.91 2.75 -1.53
C GLN A 113 -12.68 3.72 -2.45
N GLY A 114 -13.65 4.45 -1.90
CA GLY A 114 -14.33 5.53 -2.61
C GLY A 114 -13.36 6.65 -3.05
N VAL A 115 -12.41 7.04 -2.20
CA VAL A 115 -11.37 8.02 -2.56
C VAL A 115 -10.50 7.49 -3.70
N ILE A 116 -10.06 6.22 -3.64
CA ILE A 116 -9.27 5.59 -4.69
C ILE A 116 -10.02 5.61 -6.02
N SER A 117 -11.28 5.14 -6.04
CA SER A 117 -12.08 5.09 -7.27
C SER A 117 -12.35 6.48 -7.85
N THR A 118 -12.61 7.48 -7.00
CA THR A 118 -12.79 8.87 -7.44
C THR A 118 -11.51 9.42 -8.06
N THR A 119 -10.36 9.18 -7.42
CA THR A 119 -9.04 9.62 -7.94
C THR A 119 -8.74 9.00 -9.30
N MET A 120 -8.99 7.71 -9.46
CA MET A 120 -8.80 7.00 -10.73
C MET A 120 -9.70 7.54 -11.84
N ASN A 121 -10.97 7.80 -11.53
CA ASN A 121 -11.94 8.30 -12.51
C ASN A 121 -11.67 9.76 -12.92
N THR A 122 -11.23 10.62 -11.98
CA THR A 122 -10.98 12.03 -12.23
C THR A 122 -9.74 12.25 -13.08
N ALA A 123 -8.73 11.42 -12.93
CA ALA A 123 -7.48 11.57 -13.65
C ALA A 123 -7.59 11.30 -15.16
N GLY A 124 -8.70 10.70 -15.65
CA GLY A 124 -8.86 10.32 -17.05
C GLY A 124 -7.75 9.41 -17.60
N LEU A 125 -6.82 9.10 -16.73
CA LEU A 125 -5.67 8.25 -16.98
C LEU A 125 -6.13 6.81 -16.73
N THR A 126 -6.53 6.16 -17.81
CA THR A 126 -6.52 4.70 -17.79
C THR A 126 -5.11 4.29 -17.36
N ALA A 127 -5.02 3.54 -16.28
CA ALA A 127 -3.81 3.12 -15.58
C ALA A 127 -2.79 2.31 -16.43
N GLN A 128 -2.77 2.51 -17.71
CA GLN A 128 -2.07 1.70 -18.70
C GLN A 128 -1.09 2.53 -19.51
N THR A 129 -0.21 3.28 -18.88
CA THR A 129 1.04 3.60 -19.56
C THR A 129 1.98 2.41 -19.38
N ALA A 130 1.76 1.38 -20.22
CA ALA A 130 2.73 0.32 -20.35
C ALA A 130 4.04 0.97 -20.82
N VAL A 131 5.11 0.73 -20.10
CA VAL A 131 6.45 1.15 -20.52
C VAL A 131 6.85 0.24 -21.67
N ALA A 132 7.04 0.82 -22.86
CA ALA A 132 7.46 0.10 -24.04
C ALA A 132 8.83 0.60 -24.54
N MET A 133 9.56 -0.26 -25.19
CA MET A 133 10.84 0.13 -25.81
C MET A 133 10.56 0.94 -27.08
N PRO A 134 11.17 2.13 -27.26
CA PRO A 134 11.01 2.94 -28.46
C PRO A 134 11.49 2.21 -29.73
N GLU A 135 10.84 2.47 -30.86
CA GLU A 135 11.23 1.88 -32.15
C GLU A 135 12.64 2.29 -32.57
N GLU A 136 13.04 3.54 -32.28
CA GLU A 136 14.39 4.05 -32.52
C GLU A 136 15.46 3.22 -31.79
N MET A 137 15.17 2.82 -30.55
CA MET A 137 16.05 1.97 -29.76
C MET A 137 16.16 0.56 -30.33
N THR A 138 15.05 0.02 -30.81
CA THR A 138 15.01 -1.28 -31.49
C THR A 138 15.87 -1.25 -32.75
N ALA A 139 15.75 -0.19 -33.56
CA ALA A 139 16.55 0.01 -34.76
C ALA A 139 18.05 0.15 -34.46
N ALA A 140 18.40 0.92 -33.42
CA ALA A 140 19.78 1.11 -32.97
C ALA A 140 20.43 -0.22 -32.53
N ILE A 141 19.69 -1.08 -31.81
CA ILE A 141 20.18 -2.39 -31.37
C ILE A 141 20.36 -3.34 -32.58
N GLN A 142 19.46 -3.29 -33.57
CA GLN A 142 19.58 -4.11 -34.78
C GLN A 142 20.77 -3.69 -35.65
N ALA A 143 21.19 -2.44 -35.59
CA ALA A 143 22.35 -1.92 -36.33
C ALA A 143 23.70 -2.27 -35.69
N LEU A 144 23.72 -2.88 -34.47
CA LEU A 144 24.95 -3.26 -33.79
C LEU A 144 25.75 -4.32 -34.56
N THR A 145 27.06 -4.11 -34.69
CA THR A 145 27.97 -5.14 -35.17
C THR A 145 28.20 -6.20 -34.09
N PHE A 146 28.65 -7.40 -34.48
CA PHE A 146 28.86 -8.51 -33.55
C PHE A 146 29.70 -8.11 -32.32
N TRP A 147 30.81 -7.41 -32.51
CA TRP A 147 31.69 -6.96 -31.40
C TRP A 147 31.04 -5.90 -30.48
N GLN A 148 30.15 -5.09 -31.01
CA GLN A 148 29.39 -4.09 -30.24
C GLN A 148 28.21 -4.73 -29.50
N SER A 149 27.72 -5.86 -29.99
CA SER A 149 26.60 -6.58 -29.35
C SER A 149 27.00 -7.21 -28.00
N ILE A 150 28.27 -7.60 -27.81
CA ILE A 150 28.73 -8.25 -26.56
C ILE A 150 28.55 -7.32 -25.34
N PRO A 151 29.13 -6.09 -25.31
CA PRO A 151 28.92 -5.18 -24.18
C PRO A 151 27.46 -4.74 -24.03
N ALA A 152 26.73 -4.52 -25.14
CA ALA A 152 25.33 -4.14 -25.09
C ALA A 152 24.45 -5.27 -24.53
N TRP A 153 24.76 -6.53 -24.83
CA TRP A 153 24.10 -7.70 -24.25
C TRP A 153 24.34 -7.78 -22.73
N ALA A 154 25.57 -7.60 -22.27
CA ALA A 154 25.88 -7.62 -20.84
C ALA A 154 25.11 -6.53 -20.06
N VAL A 155 24.99 -5.32 -20.64
CA VAL A 155 24.22 -4.22 -20.09
C VAL A 155 22.72 -4.56 -20.04
N SER A 156 22.19 -5.10 -21.13
CA SER A 156 20.77 -5.48 -21.20
C SER A 156 20.44 -6.57 -20.18
N LEU A 157 21.32 -7.52 -19.95
CA LEU A 157 21.12 -8.60 -18.98
C LEU A 157 21.11 -8.07 -17.53
N ILE A 158 22.09 -7.25 -17.16
CA ILE A 158 22.15 -6.63 -15.83
C ILE A 158 20.96 -5.69 -15.64
N GLY A 159 20.65 -4.84 -16.60
CA GLY A 159 19.55 -3.92 -16.55
C GLY A 159 18.19 -4.62 -16.43
N SER A 160 17.99 -5.69 -17.20
CA SER A 160 16.78 -6.51 -17.11
C SER A 160 16.62 -7.16 -15.74
N LEU A 161 17.70 -7.66 -15.15
CA LEU A 161 17.68 -8.19 -13.79
C LEU A 161 17.27 -7.13 -12.78
N VAL A 162 17.82 -5.93 -12.88
CA VAL A 162 17.46 -4.80 -11.99
C VAL A 162 15.98 -4.44 -12.14
N ILE A 163 15.46 -4.34 -13.35
CA ILE A 163 14.05 -4.04 -13.62
C ILE A 163 13.14 -5.11 -12.98
N ILE A 164 13.47 -6.38 -13.13
CA ILE A 164 12.72 -7.49 -12.54
C ILE A 164 12.73 -7.38 -11.01
N VAL A 165 13.89 -7.13 -10.39
CA VAL A 165 13.99 -6.96 -8.95
C VAL A 165 13.14 -5.78 -8.47
N LEU A 166 13.19 -4.64 -9.15
CA LEU A 166 12.38 -3.46 -8.82
C LEU A 166 10.89 -3.75 -8.91
N SER A 167 10.44 -4.49 -9.94
CA SER A 167 9.04 -4.87 -10.09
C SER A 167 8.55 -5.76 -8.93
N PHE A 168 9.39 -6.69 -8.44
CA PHE A 168 9.07 -7.49 -7.26
C PHE A 168 9.05 -6.67 -5.97
N VAL A 169 9.98 -5.73 -5.78
CA VAL A 169 9.97 -4.83 -4.61
C VAL A 169 8.72 -3.98 -4.58
N MET A 170 8.29 -3.48 -5.72
CA MET A 170 7.09 -2.67 -5.87
C MET A 170 5.82 -3.45 -5.52
N ILE A 171 5.64 -4.65 -6.09
CA ILE A 171 4.46 -5.48 -5.81
C ILE A 171 4.43 -5.97 -4.36
N MET A 172 5.58 -6.29 -3.75
CA MET A 172 5.65 -6.66 -2.34
C MET A 172 5.14 -5.54 -1.41
N SER A 173 5.36 -4.28 -1.76
CA SER A 173 4.83 -3.15 -0.97
C SER A 173 3.30 -3.14 -0.99
N ALA A 174 2.67 -3.39 -2.15
CA ALA A 174 1.22 -3.47 -2.28
C ALA A 174 0.63 -4.67 -1.50
N TYR A 175 1.26 -5.84 -1.59
CA TYR A 175 0.87 -7.01 -0.77
C TYR A 175 1.04 -6.75 0.73
N GLY A 176 2.14 -6.12 1.14
CA GLY A 176 2.42 -5.79 2.53
C GLY A 176 1.31 -4.96 3.18
N ARG A 177 0.68 -4.06 2.44
CA ARG A 177 -0.50 -3.30 2.89
C ARG A 177 -1.66 -4.23 3.27
N PHE A 178 -1.98 -5.27 2.46
CA PHE A 178 -3.05 -6.21 2.78
C PHE A 178 -2.76 -6.99 4.05
N PHE A 179 -1.53 -7.46 4.23
CA PHE A 179 -1.15 -8.14 5.46
C PHE A 179 -1.31 -7.23 6.68
N LYS A 180 -0.92 -5.96 6.58
CA LYS A 180 -1.16 -4.97 7.64
C LYS A 180 -2.66 -4.84 7.93
N LEU A 181 -3.52 -4.69 6.91
CA LEU A 181 -4.98 -4.60 7.07
C LEU A 181 -5.54 -5.82 7.80
N TYR A 182 -5.12 -7.03 7.44
CA TYR A 182 -5.55 -8.26 8.10
C TYR A 182 -5.12 -8.33 9.55
N LEU A 183 -3.86 -7.99 9.85
CA LEU A 183 -3.35 -7.98 11.23
C LEU A 183 -4.11 -6.98 12.09
N TYR A 184 -4.29 -5.74 11.62
CA TYR A 184 -5.07 -4.74 12.33
C TYR A 184 -6.50 -5.21 12.56
N THR A 185 -7.16 -5.78 11.56
CA THR A 185 -8.54 -6.27 11.67
C THR A 185 -8.66 -7.43 12.63
N ALA A 186 -7.72 -8.37 12.62
CA ALA A 186 -7.72 -9.51 13.51
C ALA A 186 -7.61 -9.10 14.98
N ILE A 187 -6.68 -8.18 15.32
CA ILE A 187 -6.41 -7.76 16.71
C ILE A 187 -7.29 -6.61 17.21
N ALA A 188 -8.16 -6.07 16.37
CA ALA A 188 -8.96 -4.88 16.65
C ALA A 188 -9.70 -4.88 17.99
N PRO A 189 -10.30 -5.97 18.49
CA PRO A 189 -11.04 -5.97 19.75
C PRO A 189 -10.19 -5.54 20.96
N ILE A 190 -8.89 -5.80 20.95
CA ILE A 190 -7.97 -5.49 22.04
C ILE A 190 -7.76 -3.97 22.19
N PRO A 191 -7.21 -3.24 21.20
CA PRO A 191 -7.02 -1.80 21.33
C PRO A 191 -8.33 -1.01 21.36
N LEU A 192 -9.42 -1.50 20.75
CA LEU A 192 -10.72 -0.84 20.81
C LEU A 192 -11.34 -0.89 22.21
N SER A 193 -11.04 -1.90 23.02
CA SER A 193 -11.48 -1.97 24.41
C SER A 193 -10.97 -0.81 25.29
N ALA A 194 -9.84 -0.21 24.91
CA ALA A 194 -9.22 0.91 25.63
C ALA A 194 -10.07 2.19 25.64
N PHE A 195 -11.09 2.30 24.77
CA PHE A 195 -12.04 3.42 24.82
C PHE A 195 -12.88 3.47 26.09
N ALA A 196 -12.99 2.37 26.85
CA ALA A 196 -13.74 2.31 28.10
C ALA A 196 -13.15 3.20 29.19
N GLY A 197 -11.82 3.32 29.27
CA GLY A 197 -11.13 4.16 30.24
C GLY A 197 -10.71 5.50 29.63
N GLU A 198 -10.84 6.61 30.42
CA GLU A 198 -10.39 7.92 29.95
C GLU A 198 -8.87 7.97 29.72
N PRO A 199 -8.03 7.47 30.64
CA PRO A 199 -6.59 7.49 30.46
C PRO A 199 -6.08 6.58 29.33
N SER A 200 -6.82 5.51 29.02
CA SER A 200 -6.45 4.53 27.99
C SER A 200 -7.02 4.83 26.59
N ALA A 201 -7.96 5.78 26.48
CA ALA A 201 -8.66 6.07 25.22
C ALA A 201 -7.71 6.45 24.06
N ASN A 202 -6.53 7.00 24.38
CA ASN A 202 -5.53 7.35 23.38
C ASN A 202 -5.00 6.10 22.63
N ILE A 203 -4.97 4.92 23.27
CA ILE A 203 -4.57 3.65 22.64
C ILE A 203 -5.56 3.32 21.51
N GLY A 204 -6.87 3.37 21.79
CA GLY A 204 -7.91 3.12 20.79
C GLY A 204 -7.88 4.15 19.65
N LYS A 205 -7.68 5.44 19.97
CA LYS A 205 -7.56 6.51 18.97
C LYS A 205 -6.34 6.31 18.06
N SER A 206 -5.17 6.03 18.64
CA SER A 206 -3.95 5.76 17.87
C SER A 206 -4.10 4.51 16.97
N PHE A 207 -4.76 3.49 17.48
CA PHE A 207 -5.06 2.29 16.69
C PHE A 207 -5.93 2.61 15.46
N LEU A 208 -7.04 3.37 15.64
CA LEU A 208 -7.90 3.76 14.52
C LEU A 208 -7.17 4.67 13.52
N LYS A 209 -6.34 5.61 14.00
CA LYS A 209 -5.49 6.42 13.13
C LYS A 209 -4.52 5.55 12.32
N SER A 210 -3.85 4.59 12.96
CA SER A 210 -2.92 3.68 12.29
C SER A 210 -3.63 2.81 11.25
N TYR A 211 -4.83 2.33 11.55
CA TYR A 211 -5.63 1.57 10.57
C TYR A 211 -6.06 2.43 9.38
N ALA A 212 -6.56 3.65 9.64
CA ALA A 212 -6.92 4.60 8.60
C ALA A 212 -5.72 4.95 7.71
N ALA A 213 -4.53 5.09 8.32
CA ALA A 213 -3.28 5.29 7.60
C ALA A 213 -3.00 4.13 6.64
N VAL A 214 -3.10 2.87 7.09
CA VAL A 214 -2.89 1.70 6.23
C VAL A 214 -3.95 1.62 5.12
N CYS A 215 -5.19 2.02 5.39
CA CYS A 215 -6.20 2.12 4.33
C CYS A 215 -5.80 3.16 3.27
N LEU A 216 -5.38 4.36 3.68
CA LEU A 216 -4.98 5.46 2.78
C LEU A 216 -3.67 5.20 2.03
N GLU A 217 -2.81 4.30 2.52
CA GLU A 217 -1.59 3.88 1.81
C GLU A 217 -1.89 3.48 0.35
N GLY A 218 -3.04 2.82 0.12
CA GLY A 218 -3.48 2.46 -1.23
C GLY A 218 -3.80 3.67 -2.11
N ALA A 219 -4.40 4.72 -1.56
CA ALA A 219 -4.69 5.94 -2.31
C ALA A 219 -3.39 6.66 -2.70
N VAL A 220 -2.39 6.69 -1.81
CA VAL A 220 -1.07 7.28 -2.09
C VAL A 220 -0.32 6.48 -3.15
N ILE A 221 -0.40 5.14 -3.12
CA ILE A 221 0.17 4.29 -4.18
C ILE A 221 -0.46 4.63 -5.54
N VAL A 222 -1.79 4.74 -5.61
CA VAL A 222 -2.51 5.12 -6.85
C VAL A 222 -2.08 6.49 -7.34
N LEU A 223 -2.05 7.49 -6.46
CA LEU A 223 -1.58 8.83 -6.80
C LEU A 223 -0.14 8.82 -7.31
N GLY A 224 0.74 8.07 -6.66
CA GLY A 224 2.13 7.90 -7.09
C GLY A 224 2.23 7.32 -8.51
N CYS A 225 1.45 6.28 -8.80
CA CYS A 225 1.40 5.68 -10.13
C CYS A 225 0.85 6.67 -11.18
N ILE A 226 -0.18 7.47 -10.85
CA ILE A 226 -0.74 8.48 -11.75
C ILE A 226 0.29 9.58 -12.05
N VAL A 227 0.92 10.13 -11.01
CA VAL A 227 1.97 11.16 -11.18
C VAL A 227 3.13 10.62 -11.99
N PHE A 228 3.54 9.37 -11.72
CA PHE A 228 4.60 8.73 -12.49
C PHE A 228 4.21 8.52 -13.94
N SER A 229 2.97 8.18 -14.26
CA SER A 229 2.53 7.99 -15.65
C SER A 229 2.69 9.26 -16.49
N VAL A 230 2.46 10.42 -15.88
CA VAL A 230 2.70 11.74 -16.52
C VAL A 230 4.20 12.02 -16.61
N PHE A 231 4.97 11.74 -15.57
CA PHE A 231 6.42 11.92 -15.56
C PHE A 231 7.11 11.04 -16.61
N ALA A 232 6.70 9.78 -16.75
CA ALA A 232 7.26 8.82 -17.70
C ALA A 232 6.64 8.88 -19.10
N SER A 233 5.72 9.81 -19.36
CA SER A 233 5.10 10.00 -20.69
C SER A 233 6.08 10.50 -21.75
N SER A 234 7.19 11.11 -21.33
CA SER A 234 8.32 11.41 -22.22
C SER A 234 9.24 10.17 -22.23
N PRO A 235 9.39 9.48 -23.36
CA PRO A 235 10.33 8.37 -23.43
C PRO A 235 11.76 8.86 -23.15
N PRO A 236 12.64 7.99 -22.62
CA PRO A 236 14.04 8.35 -22.43
C PRO A 236 14.63 8.92 -23.71
N SER A 237 15.33 10.05 -23.59
CA SER A 237 15.91 10.73 -24.75
C SER A 237 17.02 9.87 -25.36
N VAL A 238 16.84 9.48 -26.61
CA VAL A 238 17.85 8.73 -27.37
C VAL A 238 18.67 9.74 -28.18
N ASP A 239 19.93 9.94 -27.80
CA ASP A 239 20.83 10.80 -28.59
C ASP A 239 21.27 10.04 -29.86
N ALA A 240 20.64 10.37 -30.99
CA ALA A 240 20.93 9.75 -32.28
C ALA A 240 22.39 9.98 -32.76
N SER A 241 23.13 10.90 -32.16
CA SER A 241 24.54 11.17 -32.47
C SER A 241 25.50 10.27 -31.67
N ALA A 242 25.04 9.60 -30.64
CA ALA A 242 25.85 8.73 -29.80
C ALA A 242 26.15 7.39 -30.51
N SER A 243 27.24 6.74 -30.11
CA SER A 243 27.50 5.37 -30.59
C SER A 243 26.38 4.43 -30.13
N PRO A 244 26.00 3.40 -30.93
CA PRO A 244 24.90 2.51 -30.61
C PRO A 244 25.02 1.83 -29.22
N VAL A 245 26.25 1.52 -28.79
CA VAL A 245 26.51 0.98 -27.43
C VAL A 245 26.23 2.02 -26.36
N ALA A 246 26.62 3.28 -26.56
CA ALA A 246 26.34 4.38 -25.63
C ALA A 246 24.85 4.66 -25.53
N MET A 247 24.09 4.55 -26.64
CA MET A 247 22.65 4.69 -26.65
C MET A 247 21.97 3.64 -25.77
N VAL A 248 22.39 2.35 -25.85
CA VAL A 248 21.88 1.28 -24.99
C VAL A 248 22.15 1.58 -23.51
N TRP A 249 23.36 2.04 -23.18
CA TRP A 249 23.73 2.40 -21.82
C TRP A 249 22.89 3.55 -21.26
N MET A 250 22.75 4.63 -22.02
CA MET A 250 21.99 5.81 -21.62
C MET A 250 20.52 5.47 -21.43
N TYR A 251 19.93 4.76 -22.40
CA TYR A 251 18.54 4.31 -22.34
C TYR A 251 18.27 3.42 -21.10
N MET A 252 19.10 2.42 -20.86
CA MET A 252 18.95 1.53 -19.71
C MET A 252 19.12 2.27 -18.40
N GLY A 253 20.06 3.21 -18.32
CA GLY A 253 20.29 4.04 -17.14
C GLY A 253 19.07 4.90 -16.80
N GLU A 254 18.53 5.62 -17.78
CA GLU A 254 17.36 6.48 -17.62
C GLU A 254 16.09 5.68 -17.33
N LEU A 255 15.91 4.56 -18.02
CA LEU A 255 14.80 3.63 -17.75
C LEU A 255 14.83 3.12 -16.32
N ILE A 256 15.98 2.60 -15.86
CA ILE A 256 16.14 2.11 -14.49
C ILE A 256 15.90 3.24 -13.48
N PHE A 257 16.41 4.45 -13.75
CA PHE A 257 16.18 5.62 -12.90
C PHE A 257 14.69 5.91 -12.75
N ASN A 258 13.96 5.98 -13.87
CA ASN A 258 12.51 6.22 -13.84
C ASN A 258 11.77 5.14 -13.04
N LEU A 259 12.11 3.87 -13.24
CA LEU A 259 11.49 2.76 -12.50
C LEU A 259 11.86 2.76 -11.01
N LEU A 260 13.08 3.22 -10.66
CA LEU A 260 13.48 3.44 -9.26
C LEU A 260 12.65 4.53 -8.60
N VAL A 261 12.36 5.63 -9.30
CA VAL A 261 11.52 6.72 -8.80
C VAL A 261 10.12 6.20 -8.46
N LEU A 262 9.49 5.42 -9.34
CA LEU A 262 8.18 4.83 -9.06
C LEU A 262 8.24 3.84 -7.89
N THR A 263 9.19 2.92 -7.91
CA THR A 263 9.36 1.94 -6.82
C THR A 263 9.59 2.62 -5.47
N GLY A 264 10.40 3.68 -5.45
CA GLY A 264 10.65 4.52 -4.28
C GLY A 264 9.37 5.20 -3.79
N THR A 265 8.58 5.78 -4.70
CA THR A 265 7.30 6.44 -4.37
C THR A 265 6.30 5.46 -3.77
N VAL A 266 6.13 4.28 -4.36
CA VAL A 266 5.26 3.23 -3.83
C VAL A 266 5.72 2.76 -2.46
N LYS A 267 7.03 2.60 -2.26
CA LYS A 267 7.60 2.17 -0.97
C LYS A 267 7.49 3.24 0.12
N MET A 268 7.54 4.52 -0.24
CA MET A 268 7.38 5.63 0.69
C MET A 268 5.92 5.89 1.09
N ALA A 269 4.93 5.30 0.42
CA ALA A 269 3.51 5.57 0.66
C ALA A 269 3.12 5.36 2.14
N ASP A 270 3.58 4.29 2.79
CA ASP A 270 3.35 4.03 4.22
C ASP A 270 3.88 5.18 5.10
N ARG A 271 5.10 5.67 4.84
CA ARG A 271 5.72 6.75 5.58
C ARG A 271 4.96 8.06 5.41
N VAL A 272 4.63 8.42 4.18
CA VAL A 272 3.89 9.65 3.85
C VAL A 272 2.55 9.69 4.60
N VAL A 273 1.81 8.59 4.59
CA VAL A 273 0.52 8.54 5.29
C VAL A 273 0.68 8.61 6.80
N ARG A 274 1.68 7.91 7.38
CA ARG A 274 1.96 7.99 8.82
C ARG A 274 2.30 9.41 9.26
N GLU A 275 3.13 10.11 8.52
CA GLU A 275 3.47 11.52 8.77
C GLU A 275 2.22 12.41 8.71
N MET A 276 1.30 12.18 7.76
CA MET A 276 0.02 12.91 7.66
C MET A 276 -0.87 12.73 8.90
N PHE A 277 -0.85 11.56 9.54
CA PHE A 277 -1.64 11.26 10.74
C PHE A 277 -0.91 11.59 12.05
N GLY A 278 0.33 12.04 11.98
CA GLY A 278 1.16 12.32 13.15
C GLY A 278 1.48 11.06 13.95
N LEU A 279 1.88 9.97 13.23
CA LEU A 279 2.20 8.66 13.77
C LEU A 279 3.69 8.37 13.66
#